data_b0f645e0bfca01292504e77d501bf83e
#
_entry.id   b0f645e0bfca01292504e77d501bf83e
#
_cell.length_a   1.000
_cell.length_b   1.000
_cell.length_c   1.000
_cell.angle_alpha   90.00
_cell.angle_beta   90.00
_cell.angle_gamma   90.00
#
_symmetry.space_group_name_H-M   'P 1'
#
loop_
_entity.id
_entity.type
_entity.pdbx_description
1 polymer ?
#
loop_
_entity_poly.entity_id
_entity_poly.type
_entity_poly.pdbx_seq_one_letter_code
_entity_poly.pdbx_strand_id
1 'polypeptide(L)'
;VAYLGNLGGTFAGDVTSLTRLATSGEFASYLQQEIYEKSPMVRSGILARSSELLVGTTGVRVEAPFFRPIDPVEERMTSGNDWGESGEGHFSFQKVLSSTQYATITHRGFAYAVDKLSRIASGEDPLLALGSMLEPAINKLKTRKLISQLEGLLGTGGPLNATNSVNKSVTTGATIANYLTPQNVIEARYKLGERQDQVTTIFMHSLVQAYLEELGFLTYDADRRGINKRLLIGNAYNLNVVVDDQLPIIGTSGQQRQFVTYLCGEGVILEGDQTPLEIETDRNAPSKQDGIIVDYHHSFHVPGTSWSAATDNPTNAALATGSNFALAYTEPRLIPLVRLVVNSPYGSTI
;
A
#
# COMPACT_ATOMS: atom_id res chain seq x y z
N VAL A 1 28.20 8.74 -12.56
CA VAL A 1 27.64 9.24 -11.29
C VAL A 1 28.32 10.56 -11.03
N ALA A 2 27.63 11.68 -11.33
CA ALA A 2 28.14 13.00 -11.00
C ALA A 2 28.06 13.15 -9.45
N TYR A 3 29.20 13.17 -8.82
CA TYR A 3 29.32 13.55 -7.41
C TYR A 3 29.05 15.05 -7.34
N LEU A 4 27.96 15.43 -6.70
CA LEU A 4 27.78 16.79 -6.23
C LEU A 4 28.77 16.99 -5.08
N GLY A 5 29.78 17.82 -5.29
CA GLY A 5 30.83 18.04 -4.28
C GLY A 5 30.24 18.83 -3.10
N ASN A 6 30.41 18.30 -1.91
CA ASN A 6 30.02 19.00 -0.68
C ASN A 6 30.86 20.27 -0.50
N LEU A 7 30.23 21.41 -0.65
CA LEU A 7 30.83 22.70 -0.36
C LEU A 7 30.12 23.29 0.87
N GLY A 8 30.58 22.92 2.04
CA GLY A 8 30.22 23.60 3.29
C GLY A 8 30.60 25.08 3.29
N GLY A 9 30.06 25.87 2.41
CA GLY A 9 30.27 27.31 2.28
C GLY A 9 28.94 28.05 2.36
N THR A 10 28.79 28.88 3.37
CA THR A 10 27.74 29.90 3.47
C THR A 10 27.87 30.90 2.33
N PHE A 11 27.03 30.74 1.30
CA PHE A 11 26.87 31.77 0.27
C PHE A 11 25.81 32.79 0.72
N ALA A 12 26.28 34.00 1.05
CA ALA A 12 25.42 35.14 1.27
C ALA A 12 24.97 35.69 -0.08
N GLY A 13 23.71 35.54 -0.43
CA GLY A 13 23.08 36.20 -1.57
C GLY A 13 22.17 35.27 -2.37
N ASP A 14 20.93 35.61 -2.45
CA ASP A 14 19.82 35.20 -3.36
C ASP A 14 19.52 33.72 -3.70
N VAL A 15 20.40 32.78 -3.41
CA VAL A 15 20.07 31.34 -3.42
C VAL A 15 19.31 30.93 -2.15
N THR A 16 19.10 31.92 -1.30
CA THR A 16 18.69 31.72 0.10
C THR A 16 17.24 31.32 0.31
N SER A 17 16.36 31.53 -0.64
CA SER A 17 14.94 31.21 -0.36
C SER A 17 14.66 29.71 -0.46
N LEU A 18 15.19 29.02 -1.46
CA LEU A 18 14.96 27.59 -1.64
C LEU A 18 15.87 26.75 -0.75
N THR A 19 17.13 27.14 -0.57
CA THR A 19 18.05 26.48 0.35
C THR A 19 17.55 26.64 1.79
N ARG A 20 17.02 27.78 2.19
CA ARG A 20 16.38 27.96 3.50
C ARG A 20 15.06 27.19 3.61
N LEU A 21 14.27 27.13 2.56
CA LEU A 21 13.02 26.37 2.54
C LEU A 21 13.30 24.86 2.59
N ALA A 22 14.25 24.38 1.80
CA ALA A 22 14.60 22.96 1.75
C ALA A 22 15.35 22.46 3.00
N THR A 23 16.14 23.31 3.65
CA THR A 23 16.80 22.98 4.93
C THR A 23 15.94 23.29 6.16
N SER A 24 14.81 23.99 6.00
CA SER A 24 13.91 24.20 7.12
C SER A 24 13.08 22.94 7.36
N GLY A 25 13.12 22.42 8.58
CA GLY A 25 12.24 21.32 9.00
C GLY A 25 10.76 21.64 8.77
N GLU A 26 10.38 22.90 8.64
CA GLU A 26 9.06 23.38 8.31
C GLU A 26 8.64 23.04 6.87
N PHE A 27 9.54 23.12 5.89
CA PHE A 27 9.23 22.74 4.51
C PHE A 27 9.05 21.22 4.38
N ALA A 28 9.91 20.45 5.00
CA ALA A 28 9.78 19.00 5.01
C ALA A 28 8.47 18.55 5.70
N SER A 29 8.12 19.19 6.82
CA SER A 29 6.86 18.90 7.52
C SER A 29 5.63 19.35 6.72
N TYR A 30 5.67 20.50 6.05
CA TYR A 30 4.62 20.96 5.16
C TYR A 30 4.40 20.01 3.99
N LEU A 31 5.47 19.62 3.30
CA LEU A 31 5.42 18.66 2.20
C LEU A 31 4.90 17.29 2.67
N GLN A 32 5.31 16.84 3.84
CA GLN A 32 4.82 15.63 4.44
C GLN A 32 3.32 15.69 4.75
N GLN A 33 2.84 16.82 5.26
CA GLN A 33 1.42 17.04 5.51
C GLN A 33 0.62 17.07 4.20
N GLU A 34 1.08 17.77 3.16
CA GLU A 34 0.42 17.79 1.85
C GLU A 34 0.38 16.41 1.19
N ILE A 35 1.47 15.65 1.27
CA ILE A 35 1.52 14.25 0.79
C ILE A 35 0.43 13.43 1.47
N TYR A 36 0.26 13.62 2.76
CA TYR A 36 -0.74 12.92 3.55
C TYR A 36 -2.16 13.32 3.18
N GLU A 37 -2.45 14.61 3.09
CA GLU A 37 -3.78 15.13 2.82
C GLU A 37 -4.25 14.86 1.39
N LYS A 38 -3.36 14.85 0.42
CA LYS A 38 -3.69 14.70 -1.01
C LYS A 38 -3.57 13.27 -1.54
N SER A 39 -2.95 12.36 -0.77
CA SER A 39 -2.84 10.97 -1.20
C SER A 39 -4.22 10.29 -1.26
N PRO A 40 -4.66 9.76 -2.41
CA PRO A 40 -5.93 9.04 -2.53
C PRO A 40 -6.02 7.84 -1.57
N MET A 41 -4.89 7.21 -1.28
CA MET A 41 -4.83 6.05 -0.38
C MET A 41 -5.06 6.42 1.07
N VAL A 42 -4.49 7.53 1.55
CA VAL A 42 -4.74 8.01 2.92
C VAL A 42 -6.19 8.43 3.08
N ARG A 43 -6.74 9.13 2.08
CA ARG A 43 -8.15 9.59 2.09
C ARG A 43 -9.14 8.43 2.03
N SER A 44 -8.71 7.28 1.56
CA SER A 44 -9.54 6.08 1.49
C SER A 44 -9.74 5.39 2.84
N GLY A 45 -8.94 5.72 3.85
CA GLY A 45 -8.99 5.10 5.18
C GLY A 45 -8.42 3.69 5.26
N ILE A 46 -7.74 3.20 4.23
CA ILE A 46 -7.11 1.85 4.25
C ILE A 46 -5.78 1.82 4.99
N LEU A 47 -5.11 2.97 5.05
CA LEU A 47 -3.85 3.14 5.76
C LEU A 47 -4.11 3.58 7.19
N ALA A 48 -3.52 2.89 8.15
CA ALA A 48 -3.49 3.29 9.55
C ALA A 48 -2.04 3.53 9.97
N ARG A 49 -1.78 4.64 10.63
CA ARG A 49 -0.47 4.88 11.23
C ARG A 49 -0.27 3.97 12.43
N SER A 50 0.86 3.28 12.45
CA SER A 50 1.26 2.43 13.58
C SER A 50 2.44 3.05 14.30
N SER A 51 2.28 3.25 15.61
CA SER A 51 3.39 3.68 16.47
C SER A 51 4.50 2.62 16.57
N GLU A 52 4.16 1.36 16.42
CA GLU A 52 5.13 0.26 16.45
C GLU A 52 6.06 0.28 15.24
N LEU A 53 5.57 0.75 14.08
CA LEU A 53 6.37 0.92 12.86
C LEU A 53 7.10 2.27 12.83
N LEU A 54 6.71 3.22 13.69
CA LEU A 54 7.30 4.56 13.79
C LEU A 54 8.51 4.61 14.70
N VAL A 55 8.59 3.71 15.68
CA VAL A 55 9.68 3.74 16.68
C VAL A 55 11.00 3.41 16.00
N GLY A 56 11.97 4.31 16.14
CA GLY A 56 13.31 4.21 15.61
C GLY A 56 14.02 2.92 16.00
N THR A 57 13.57 1.82 15.42
CA THR A 57 14.22 0.53 15.51
C THR A 57 15.51 0.62 14.72
N THR A 58 16.61 0.42 15.41
CA THR A 58 17.89 0.17 14.78
C THR A 58 17.77 -1.13 14.00
N GLY A 59 17.58 -1.05 12.70
CA GLY A 59 17.47 -2.25 11.86
C GLY A 59 16.71 -2.00 10.57
N VAL A 60 16.74 -2.99 9.72
CA VAL A 60 16.10 -3.00 8.38
C VAL A 60 14.74 -3.70 8.42
N ARG A 61 14.40 -4.31 9.56
CA ARG A 61 13.14 -5.02 9.80
C ARG A 61 12.55 -4.61 11.13
N VAL A 62 11.26 -4.48 11.16
CA VAL A 62 10.49 -4.30 12.39
C VAL A 62 9.89 -5.62 12.78
N GLU A 63 10.13 -6.03 14.02
CA GLU A 63 9.57 -7.23 14.60
C GLU A 63 8.37 -6.85 15.48
N ALA A 64 7.20 -7.39 15.16
CA ALA A 64 5.98 -7.20 15.92
C ALA A 64 5.51 -8.55 16.49
N PRO A 65 5.68 -8.79 17.80
CA PRO A 65 5.17 -9.99 18.44
C PRO A 65 3.63 -9.92 18.57
N PHE A 66 2.97 -11.05 18.43
CA PHE A 66 1.52 -11.16 18.65
C PHE A 66 1.16 -12.50 19.28
N PHE A 67 0.02 -12.55 19.97
CA PHE A 67 -0.53 -13.79 20.48
C PHE A 67 -1.42 -14.44 19.42
N ARG A 68 -1.21 -15.75 19.21
CA ARG A 68 -2.07 -16.51 18.32
C ARG A 68 -3.47 -16.63 18.92
N PRO A 69 -4.54 -16.64 18.10
CA PRO A 69 -5.88 -16.94 18.55
C PRO A 69 -5.90 -18.25 19.35
N ILE A 70 -6.61 -18.24 20.43
CA ILE A 70 -6.79 -19.44 21.26
C ILE A 70 -7.86 -20.31 20.58
N ASP A 71 -7.49 -21.55 20.28
CA ASP A 71 -8.43 -22.59 19.86
C ASP A 71 -8.65 -23.53 21.05
N PRO A 72 -9.71 -23.28 21.86
CA PRO A 72 -9.92 -24.02 23.09
C PRO A 72 -10.39 -25.43 22.77
N VAL A 73 -9.67 -26.42 23.29
CA VAL A 73 -10.15 -27.80 23.32
C VAL A 73 -11.04 -27.97 24.53
N GLU A 74 -12.33 -28.25 24.30
CA GLU A 74 -13.28 -28.53 25.36
C GLU A 74 -13.01 -29.93 25.93
N GLU A 75 -12.72 -29.98 27.22
CA GLU A 75 -12.52 -31.24 27.96
C GLU A 75 -13.75 -31.52 28.81
N ARG A 76 -14.24 -32.75 28.73
CA ARG A 76 -15.38 -33.21 29.52
C ARG A 76 -14.95 -33.52 30.96
N MET A 77 -15.53 -32.85 31.95
CA MET A 77 -15.43 -33.29 33.35
C MET A 77 -16.35 -34.48 33.60
N THR A 78 -15.76 -35.57 34.02
CA THR A 78 -16.53 -36.71 34.56
C THR A 78 -16.34 -36.76 36.08
N SER A 79 -17.46 -36.84 36.81
CA SER A 79 -17.43 -37.09 38.25
C SER A 79 -17.13 -38.55 38.47
N GLY A 80 -15.87 -38.90 38.61
CA GLY A 80 -15.40 -40.23 38.99
C GLY A 80 -14.36 -40.12 40.10
N ASN A 81 -14.23 -41.13 40.93
CA ASN A 81 -13.32 -41.16 42.07
C ASN A 81 -11.83 -41.22 41.72
N ASP A 82 -11.46 -41.11 40.46
CA ASP A 82 -10.09 -41.28 40.01
C ASP A 82 -9.38 -39.92 39.86
N TRP A 83 -9.11 -39.33 41.01
CA TRP A 83 -8.21 -38.17 41.13
C TRP A 83 -6.74 -38.68 41.04
N GLY A 84 -6.28 -39.09 39.91
CA GLY A 84 -4.88 -39.50 39.81
C GLY A 84 -4.43 -40.28 38.59
N GLU A 85 -5.33 -40.75 37.74
CA GLU A 85 -4.96 -41.37 36.49
C GLU A 85 -5.09 -40.41 35.32
N SER A 86 -4.10 -40.45 34.46
CA SER A 86 -3.94 -39.53 33.32
C SER A 86 -5.17 -39.55 32.41
N GLY A 87 -5.91 -38.47 32.38
CA GLY A 87 -6.85 -38.11 31.31
C GLY A 87 -8.29 -37.96 31.64
N GLU A 88 -8.79 -38.34 32.83
CA GLU A 88 -10.20 -38.15 33.18
C GLU A 88 -10.36 -37.39 34.51
N GLY A 89 -10.98 -36.24 34.45
CA GLY A 89 -11.35 -35.47 35.65
C GLY A 89 -10.51 -34.20 35.92
N HIS A 90 -9.49 -33.88 35.12
CA HIS A 90 -8.68 -32.70 35.25
C HIS A 90 -8.64 -31.94 33.93
N PHE A 91 -8.74 -30.59 33.98
CA PHE A 91 -8.47 -29.76 32.83
C PHE A 91 -6.96 -29.72 32.56
N SER A 92 -6.57 -29.95 31.32
CA SER A 92 -5.18 -29.78 30.89
C SER A 92 -4.92 -28.29 30.60
N PHE A 93 -3.78 -27.80 31.09
CA PHE A 93 -3.37 -26.43 30.79
C PHE A 93 -2.93 -26.31 29.34
N GLN A 94 -3.70 -25.57 28.58
CA GLN A 94 -3.33 -25.20 27.20
C GLN A 94 -2.37 -24.02 27.21
N LYS A 95 -1.39 -24.06 26.31
CA LYS A 95 -0.39 -23.00 26.19
C LYS A 95 -0.91 -21.89 25.27
N VAL A 96 -0.82 -20.65 25.72
CA VAL A 96 -0.98 -19.49 24.87
C VAL A 96 0.30 -19.36 24.00
N LEU A 97 0.14 -19.51 22.70
CA LEU A 97 1.25 -19.42 21.76
C LEU A 97 1.43 -17.99 21.28
N SER A 98 2.66 -17.50 21.36
CA SER A 98 3.07 -16.26 20.71
C SER A 98 3.75 -16.56 19.37
N SER A 99 3.67 -15.61 18.46
CA SER A 99 4.38 -15.63 17.20
C SER A 99 4.88 -14.23 16.88
N THR A 100 5.80 -14.11 15.95
CA THR A 100 6.32 -12.83 15.50
C THR A 100 6.02 -12.65 14.02
N GLN A 101 5.77 -11.42 13.64
CA GLN A 101 5.65 -11.00 12.26
C GLN A 101 6.69 -9.95 11.94
N TYR A 102 7.23 -9.98 10.74
CA TYR A 102 8.28 -9.07 10.31
C TYR A 102 7.75 -8.12 9.26
N ALA A 103 7.91 -6.83 9.50
CA ALA A 103 7.72 -5.78 8.52
C ALA A 103 9.08 -5.35 7.95
N THR A 104 9.15 -5.14 6.64
CA THR A 104 10.37 -4.66 6.00
C THR A 104 10.34 -3.16 5.83
N ILE A 105 11.47 -2.51 6.12
CA ILE A 105 11.67 -1.08 5.89
C ILE A 105 12.34 -0.92 4.53
N THR A 106 11.89 0.07 3.78
CA THR A 106 12.51 0.42 2.50
C THR A 106 13.09 1.81 2.57
N HIS A 107 14.37 1.91 2.29
CA HIS A 107 15.11 3.14 2.16
C HIS A 107 15.05 3.58 0.70
N ARG A 108 14.49 4.73 0.44
CA ARG A 108 14.29 5.28 -0.91
C ARG A 108 14.68 6.74 -0.94
N GLY A 109 15.27 7.12 -2.05
CA GLY A 109 15.63 8.50 -2.30
C GLY A 109 15.77 8.75 -3.78
N PHE A 110 15.75 10.01 -4.14
CA PHE A 110 16.05 10.49 -5.48
C PHE A 110 16.67 11.88 -5.40
N ALA A 111 17.42 12.22 -6.42
CA ALA A 111 18.08 13.51 -6.50
C ALA A 111 17.82 14.16 -7.87
N TYR A 112 17.62 15.45 -7.84
CA TYR A 112 17.52 16.28 -9.04
C TYR A 112 18.57 17.38 -8.98
N ALA A 113 19.22 17.66 -10.10
CA ALA A 113 20.16 18.77 -10.24
C ALA A 113 19.74 19.68 -11.39
N VAL A 114 19.88 20.96 -11.19
CA VAL A 114 19.56 22.00 -12.16
C VAL A 114 20.80 22.82 -12.45
N ASP A 115 21.09 23.04 -13.73
CA ASP A 115 22.20 23.89 -14.16
C ASP A 115 21.80 25.37 -14.06
N LYS A 116 22.69 26.19 -13.50
CA LYS A 116 22.49 27.63 -13.38
C LYS A 116 22.32 28.32 -14.74
N LEU A 117 22.94 27.80 -15.79
CA LEU A 117 22.80 28.37 -17.13
C LEU A 117 21.40 28.15 -17.71
N SER A 118 20.78 27.00 -17.40
CA SER A 118 19.39 26.73 -17.83
C SER A 118 18.40 27.70 -17.19
N ARG A 119 18.64 28.08 -15.91
CA ARG A 119 17.86 29.10 -15.19
C ARG A 119 17.94 30.48 -15.86
N ILE A 120 19.14 30.87 -16.30
CA ILE A 120 19.34 32.15 -17.01
C ILE A 120 18.68 32.12 -18.38
N ALA A 121 18.75 30.99 -19.08
CA ALA A 121 18.20 30.85 -20.43
C ALA A 121 16.68 30.75 -20.46
N SER A 122 16.06 30.12 -19.46
CA SER A 122 14.59 29.95 -19.36
C SER A 122 13.87 31.16 -18.78
N GLY A 123 14.57 32.01 -18.01
CA GLY A 123 13.96 33.13 -17.28
C GLY A 123 13.12 32.71 -16.07
N GLU A 124 12.95 31.40 -15.82
CA GLU A 124 12.24 30.84 -14.70
C GLU A 124 13.19 30.04 -13.78
N ASP A 125 12.84 29.90 -12.51
CA ASP A 125 13.61 29.11 -11.57
C ASP A 125 13.13 27.64 -11.58
N PRO A 126 13.87 26.71 -12.23
CA PRO A 126 13.45 25.30 -12.29
C PRO A 126 13.39 24.63 -10.91
N LEU A 127 14.13 25.14 -9.91
CA LEU A 127 14.08 24.61 -8.55
C LEU A 127 12.75 24.90 -7.85
N LEU A 128 12.15 26.07 -8.10
CA LEU A 128 10.81 26.41 -7.61
C LEU A 128 9.75 25.49 -8.22
N ALA A 129 9.85 25.25 -9.54
CA ALA A 129 8.95 24.32 -10.21
C ALA A 129 9.10 22.89 -9.67
N LEU A 130 10.32 22.49 -9.34
CA LEU A 130 10.62 21.16 -8.76
C LEU A 130 9.94 20.99 -7.40
N GLY A 131 9.90 22.03 -6.56
CA GLY A 131 9.20 22.00 -5.27
C GLY A 131 7.73 21.60 -5.39
N SER A 132 7.03 22.12 -6.39
CA SER A 132 5.61 21.78 -6.63
C SER A 132 5.41 20.38 -7.25
N MET A 133 6.45 19.79 -7.84
CA MET A 133 6.40 18.47 -8.46
C MET A 133 6.81 17.34 -7.50
N LEU A 134 7.45 17.66 -6.37
CA LEU A 134 7.93 16.65 -5.42
C LEU A 134 6.79 15.88 -4.77
N GLU A 135 5.75 16.55 -4.33
CA GLU A 135 4.60 15.94 -3.66
C GLU A 135 3.94 14.85 -4.52
N PRO A 136 3.47 15.14 -5.77
CA PRO A 136 2.85 14.11 -6.59
C PRO A 136 3.82 12.98 -6.95
N ALA A 137 5.12 13.27 -7.08
CA ALA A 137 6.13 12.26 -7.36
C ALA A 137 6.29 11.28 -6.18
N ILE A 138 6.37 11.77 -4.95
CA ILE A 138 6.48 10.94 -3.74
C ILE A 138 5.21 10.10 -3.57
N ASN A 139 4.03 10.71 -3.75
CA ASN A 139 2.75 9.99 -3.69
C ASN A 139 2.69 8.85 -4.71
N LYS A 140 3.14 9.09 -5.93
CA LYS A 140 3.21 8.08 -6.98
C LYS A 140 4.16 6.93 -6.62
N LEU A 141 5.31 7.23 -6.00
CA LEU A 141 6.27 6.22 -5.58
C LEU A 141 5.75 5.38 -4.41
N LYS A 142 5.12 6.02 -3.41
CA LYS A 142 4.47 5.32 -2.29
C LYS A 142 3.34 4.40 -2.78
N THR A 143 2.49 4.88 -3.69
CA THR A 143 1.42 4.09 -4.31
C THR A 143 1.96 2.86 -5.03
N ARG A 144 2.99 3.02 -5.86
CA ARG A 144 3.63 1.90 -6.56
C ARG A 144 4.20 0.85 -5.61
N LYS A 145 4.83 1.29 -4.53
CA LYS A 145 5.35 0.39 -3.50
C LYS A 145 4.22 -0.41 -2.86
N LEU A 146 3.14 0.26 -2.48
CA LEU A 146 1.98 -0.38 -1.87
C LEU A 146 1.34 -1.40 -2.81
N ILE A 147 1.13 -1.04 -4.06
CA ILE A 147 0.62 -1.96 -5.08
C ILE A 147 1.54 -3.17 -5.25
N SER A 148 2.87 -2.96 -5.28
CA SER A 148 3.83 -4.08 -5.36
C SER A 148 3.69 -5.02 -4.16
N GLN A 149 3.50 -4.49 -2.96
CA GLN A 149 3.30 -5.31 -1.77
C GLN A 149 1.96 -6.07 -1.81
N LEU A 150 0.88 -5.42 -2.26
CA LEU A 150 -0.42 -6.08 -2.45
C LEU A 150 -0.33 -7.22 -3.48
N GLU A 151 0.39 -7.00 -4.58
CA GLU A 151 0.65 -8.07 -5.57
C GLU A 151 1.48 -9.20 -4.97
N GLY A 152 2.47 -8.92 -4.14
CA GLY A 152 3.23 -9.97 -3.44
C GLY A 152 2.37 -10.79 -2.48
N LEU A 153 1.43 -10.17 -1.78
CA LEU A 153 0.55 -10.86 -0.85
C LEU A 153 -0.59 -11.64 -1.53
N LEU A 154 -1.22 -11.06 -2.53
CA LEU A 154 -2.44 -11.55 -3.17
C LEU A 154 -2.22 -12.10 -4.58
N GLY A 155 -1.09 -11.78 -5.21
CA GLY A 155 -0.74 -12.23 -6.54
C GLY A 155 -0.31 -13.70 -6.57
N THR A 156 0.10 -14.16 -7.73
CA THR A 156 0.51 -15.54 -7.95
C THR A 156 1.68 -15.93 -7.03
N GLY A 157 1.49 -16.99 -6.25
CA GLY A 157 2.49 -17.45 -5.27
C GLY A 157 2.45 -16.69 -3.93
N GLY A 158 1.58 -15.72 -3.77
CA GLY A 158 1.39 -15.01 -2.51
C GLY A 158 0.62 -15.84 -1.47
N PRO A 159 0.85 -15.59 -0.17
CA PRO A 159 0.26 -16.39 0.91
C PRO A 159 -1.27 -16.27 0.99
N LEU A 160 -1.85 -15.16 0.50
CA LEU A 160 -3.29 -14.90 0.47
C LEU A 160 -3.95 -15.26 -0.88
N ASN A 161 -3.18 -15.64 -1.89
CA ASN A 161 -3.70 -15.87 -3.24
C ASN A 161 -4.78 -16.95 -3.29
N ALA A 162 -4.59 -18.06 -2.59
CA ALA A 162 -5.52 -19.20 -2.64
C ALA A 162 -6.88 -18.89 -2.00
N THR A 163 -6.90 -18.07 -0.94
CA THR A 163 -8.08 -17.82 -0.12
C THR A 163 -8.76 -16.50 -0.46
N ASN A 164 -7.97 -15.44 -0.65
CA ASN A 164 -8.45 -14.06 -0.76
C ASN A 164 -8.33 -13.50 -2.19
N SER A 165 -8.16 -14.35 -3.20
CA SER A 165 -8.11 -13.90 -4.60
C SER A 165 -9.21 -14.57 -5.43
N VAL A 166 -9.83 -13.80 -6.32
CA VAL A 166 -10.82 -14.26 -7.29
C VAL A 166 -10.36 -13.79 -8.67
N ASN A 167 -10.26 -14.72 -9.61
CA ASN A 167 -9.96 -14.41 -10.98
C ASN A 167 -11.17 -14.75 -11.87
N LYS A 168 -11.78 -13.74 -12.44
CA LYS A 168 -12.87 -13.83 -13.42
C LYS A 168 -12.42 -13.46 -14.82
N SER A 169 -11.19 -12.97 -14.97
CA SER A 169 -10.68 -12.49 -16.23
C SER A 169 -10.30 -13.64 -17.18
N VAL A 170 -10.40 -13.36 -18.46
CA VAL A 170 -9.95 -14.23 -19.55
C VAL A 170 -9.03 -13.45 -20.50
N THR A 171 -8.17 -14.16 -21.20
CA THR A 171 -7.21 -13.58 -22.15
C THR A 171 -7.82 -13.27 -23.51
N THR A 172 -8.94 -13.94 -23.86
CA THR A 172 -9.65 -13.79 -25.13
C THR A 172 -11.13 -14.05 -24.92
N GLY A 173 -11.99 -13.36 -25.67
CA GLY A 173 -13.43 -13.60 -25.68
C GLY A 173 -14.13 -13.23 -24.36
N ALA A 174 -13.70 -12.16 -23.68
CA ALA A 174 -14.36 -11.72 -22.47
C ALA A 174 -15.84 -11.38 -22.71
N THR A 175 -16.67 -11.83 -21.79
CA THR A 175 -18.12 -11.61 -21.76
C THR A 175 -18.49 -10.83 -20.51
N ILE A 176 -19.77 -10.47 -20.37
CA ILE A 176 -20.30 -9.76 -19.19
C ILE A 176 -19.93 -10.48 -17.87
N ALA A 177 -19.85 -11.81 -17.88
CA ALA A 177 -19.43 -12.59 -16.70
C ALA A 177 -17.99 -12.34 -16.27
N ASN A 178 -17.15 -11.85 -17.18
CA ASN A 178 -15.75 -11.54 -16.92
C ASN A 178 -15.51 -10.07 -16.51
N TYR A 179 -16.54 -9.23 -16.66
CA TYR A 179 -16.45 -7.81 -16.30
C TYR A 179 -16.74 -7.59 -14.81
N LEU A 180 -16.43 -6.41 -14.32
CA LEU A 180 -16.75 -6.06 -12.94
C LEU A 180 -18.28 -5.85 -12.83
N THR A 181 -18.96 -6.83 -12.26
CA THR A 181 -20.39 -6.81 -11.96
C THR A 181 -20.59 -6.83 -10.45
N PRO A 182 -21.75 -6.37 -9.94
CA PRO A 182 -22.09 -6.51 -8.52
C PRO A 182 -21.96 -7.94 -8.01
N GLN A 183 -22.30 -8.93 -8.83
CA GLN A 183 -22.17 -10.34 -8.50
C GLN A 183 -20.72 -10.75 -8.23
N ASN A 184 -19.79 -10.31 -9.09
CA ASN A 184 -18.37 -10.62 -8.92
C ASN A 184 -17.77 -9.94 -7.67
N VAL A 185 -18.24 -8.74 -7.34
CA VAL A 185 -17.84 -8.04 -6.11
C VAL A 185 -18.37 -8.75 -4.87
N ILE A 186 -19.62 -9.19 -4.89
CA ILE A 186 -20.22 -9.98 -3.80
C ILE A 186 -19.42 -11.27 -3.61
N GLU A 187 -19.15 -12.02 -4.68
CA GLU A 187 -18.37 -13.26 -4.61
C GLU A 187 -16.98 -13.03 -4.01
N ALA A 188 -16.31 -11.94 -4.41
CA ALA A 188 -15.02 -11.57 -3.86
C ALA A 188 -15.10 -11.28 -2.35
N ARG A 189 -16.10 -10.53 -1.89
CA ARG A 189 -16.31 -10.25 -0.45
C ARG A 189 -16.58 -11.51 0.36
N TYR A 190 -17.39 -12.42 -0.17
CA TYR A 190 -17.72 -13.68 0.51
C TYR A 190 -16.52 -14.63 0.65
N LYS A 191 -15.38 -14.37 0.00
CA LYS A 191 -14.11 -15.06 0.30
C LYS A 191 -13.67 -14.88 1.75
N LEU A 192 -14.05 -13.77 2.39
CA LEU A 192 -13.77 -13.50 3.80
C LEU A 192 -14.79 -14.17 4.75
N GLY A 193 -15.83 -14.83 4.23
CA GLY A 193 -16.86 -15.47 5.03
C GLY A 193 -17.62 -14.46 5.90
N GLU A 194 -17.70 -14.68 7.21
CA GLU A 194 -18.42 -13.83 8.16
C GLU A 194 -17.85 -12.41 8.26
N ARG A 195 -16.57 -12.20 7.85
CA ARG A 195 -15.89 -10.90 7.93
C ARG A 195 -16.06 -10.04 6.67
N GLN A 196 -16.93 -10.42 5.76
CA GLN A 196 -17.21 -9.66 4.54
C GLN A 196 -17.57 -8.19 4.79
N ASP A 197 -18.19 -7.89 5.94
CA ASP A 197 -18.63 -6.54 6.31
C ASP A 197 -17.48 -5.61 6.68
N GLN A 198 -16.29 -6.15 6.92
CA GLN A 198 -15.09 -5.35 7.18
C GLN A 198 -14.53 -4.69 5.92
N VAL A 199 -14.96 -5.11 4.74
CA VAL A 199 -14.57 -4.49 3.47
C VAL A 199 -15.36 -3.22 3.25
N THR A 200 -14.67 -2.08 3.21
CA THR A 200 -15.28 -0.75 3.09
C THR A 200 -14.89 -0.02 1.80
N THR A 201 -13.76 -0.36 1.21
CA THR A 201 -13.19 0.36 0.07
C THR A 201 -12.83 -0.58 -1.07
N ILE A 202 -13.05 -0.12 -2.28
CA ILE A 202 -12.67 -0.81 -3.51
C ILE A 202 -11.76 0.10 -4.36
N PHE A 203 -10.61 -0.44 -4.74
CA PHE A 203 -9.66 0.21 -5.64
C PHE A 203 -9.82 -0.38 -7.03
N MET A 204 -10.04 0.45 -8.02
CA MET A 204 -10.21 0.01 -9.40
C MET A 204 -9.56 0.98 -10.39
N HIS A 205 -9.27 0.46 -11.57
CA HIS A 205 -8.78 1.25 -12.69
C HIS A 205 -9.92 2.08 -13.32
N SER A 206 -9.62 3.25 -13.89
CA SER A 206 -10.61 4.14 -14.52
C SER A 206 -11.47 3.47 -15.59
N LEU A 207 -10.89 2.57 -16.39
CA LEU A 207 -11.62 1.81 -17.43
C LEU A 207 -12.63 0.79 -16.85
N VAL A 208 -12.39 0.31 -15.64
CA VAL A 208 -13.33 -0.56 -14.93
C VAL A 208 -14.47 0.29 -14.32
N GLN A 209 -14.10 1.47 -13.78
CA GLN A 209 -15.07 2.41 -13.26
C GLN A 209 -16.05 2.86 -14.36
N ALA A 210 -15.58 3.20 -15.56
CA ALA A 210 -16.41 3.64 -16.67
C ALA A 210 -17.53 2.62 -16.99
N TYR A 211 -17.22 1.34 -16.89
CA TYR A 211 -18.24 0.29 -17.09
C TYR A 211 -19.30 0.28 -15.98
N LEU A 212 -18.92 0.50 -14.73
CA LEU A 212 -19.88 0.60 -13.63
C LEU A 212 -20.75 1.86 -13.71
N GLU A 213 -20.20 2.95 -14.23
CA GLU A 213 -20.95 4.18 -14.50
C GLU A 213 -22.02 3.95 -15.61
N GLU A 214 -21.65 3.26 -16.69
CA GLU A 214 -22.59 2.88 -17.76
C GLU A 214 -23.76 2.04 -17.24
N LEU A 215 -23.47 1.13 -16.32
CA LEU A 215 -24.49 0.28 -15.71
C LEU A 215 -25.30 0.99 -14.61
N GLY A 216 -24.99 2.22 -14.25
CA GLY A 216 -25.68 2.99 -13.20
C GLY A 216 -25.49 2.46 -11.79
N PHE A 217 -24.42 1.69 -11.54
CA PHE A 217 -24.12 1.16 -10.20
C PHE A 217 -23.34 2.12 -9.30
N LEU A 218 -22.90 3.26 -9.82
CA LEU A 218 -22.20 4.27 -9.04
C LEU A 218 -23.16 5.38 -8.62
N THR A 219 -23.17 5.69 -7.34
CA THR A 219 -23.83 6.87 -6.80
C THR A 219 -22.80 7.89 -6.35
N TYR A 220 -23.10 9.16 -6.60
CA TYR A 220 -22.27 10.28 -6.19
C TYR A 220 -22.87 10.92 -4.95
N ASP A 221 -22.07 11.11 -3.93
CA ASP A 221 -22.49 11.82 -2.72
C ASP A 221 -22.37 13.34 -2.99
N ALA A 222 -23.50 14.00 -3.16
CA ALA A 222 -23.59 15.40 -3.57
C ALA A 222 -23.19 16.39 -2.45
N ASP A 223 -23.17 15.95 -1.18
CA ASP A 223 -23.03 16.82 -0.01
C ASP A 223 -21.59 17.09 0.42
N ARG A 224 -20.61 16.45 -0.15
CA ARG A 224 -19.21 16.68 0.19
C ARG A 224 -18.42 17.13 -1.02
N ARG A 225 -17.73 18.26 -0.89
CA ARG A 225 -16.84 18.88 -1.88
C ARG A 225 -15.66 18.02 -2.37
N GLY A 226 -15.74 16.75 -2.23
CA GLY A 226 -14.82 15.76 -2.75
C GLY A 226 -15.61 14.65 -3.40
N ILE A 227 -15.18 14.20 -4.54
CA ILE A 227 -15.82 13.19 -5.36
C ILE A 227 -15.74 11.84 -4.62
N ASN A 228 -16.59 11.64 -3.63
CA ASN A 228 -16.76 10.35 -3.00
C ASN A 228 -17.73 9.53 -3.87
N LYS A 229 -17.17 8.71 -4.73
CA LYS A 229 -17.93 7.74 -5.50
C LYS A 229 -18.20 6.52 -4.61
N ARG A 230 -19.44 6.08 -4.55
CA ARG A 230 -19.82 4.86 -3.84
C ARG A 230 -20.37 3.84 -4.80
N LEU A 231 -19.94 2.61 -4.68
CA LEU A 231 -20.49 1.49 -5.40
C LEU A 231 -21.75 1.00 -4.68
N LEU A 232 -22.89 1.15 -5.32
CA LEU A 232 -24.16 0.66 -4.82
C LEU A 232 -24.34 -0.81 -5.22
N ILE A 233 -24.14 -1.71 -4.28
CA ILE A 233 -24.40 -3.14 -4.46
C ILE A 233 -25.62 -3.50 -3.61
N GLY A 234 -26.80 -3.34 -4.20
CA GLY A 234 -28.06 -3.53 -3.47
C GLY A 234 -28.24 -2.50 -2.33
N ASN A 235 -29.28 -2.64 -1.50
CA ASN A 235 -29.56 -1.71 -0.41
C ASN A 235 -28.64 -1.85 0.81
N ALA A 236 -27.69 -2.79 0.80
CA ALA A 236 -26.92 -3.16 1.98
C ALA A 236 -25.41 -2.84 1.92
N TYR A 237 -24.84 -2.51 0.77
CA TYR A 237 -23.39 -2.43 0.63
C TYR A 237 -22.93 -1.16 -0.08
N ASN A 238 -22.55 -0.16 0.70
CA ASN A 238 -21.89 1.04 0.21
C ASN A 238 -20.37 0.86 0.32
N LEU A 239 -19.69 0.60 -0.80
CA LEU A 239 -18.24 0.59 -0.87
C LEU A 239 -17.74 1.96 -1.37
N ASN A 240 -16.74 2.50 -0.71
CA ASN A 240 -16.03 3.68 -1.20
C ASN A 240 -15.20 3.28 -2.44
N VAL A 241 -15.40 3.97 -3.55
CA VAL A 241 -14.66 3.71 -4.79
C VAL A 241 -13.49 4.67 -4.89
N VAL A 242 -12.29 4.11 -4.97
CA VAL A 242 -11.06 4.85 -5.22
C VAL A 242 -10.51 4.41 -6.57
N VAL A 243 -10.27 5.38 -7.44
CA VAL A 243 -9.77 5.14 -8.80
C VAL A 243 -8.28 5.43 -8.83
N ASP A 244 -7.52 4.46 -9.29
CA ASP A 244 -6.08 4.63 -9.49
C ASP A 244 -5.63 3.86 -10.74
N ASP A 245 -5.11 4.60 -11.70
CA ASP A 245 -4.61 4.03 -12.96
C ASP A 245 -3.19 3.42 -12.84
N GLN A 246 -2.60 3.45 -11.65
CA GLN A 246 -1.35 2.73 -11.36
C GLN A 246 -1.58 1.25 -11.01
N LEU A 247 -2.85 0.83 -10.85
CA LEU A 247 -3.18 -0.57 -10.59
C LEU A 247 -2.68 -1.48 -11.72
N PRO A 248 -2.23 -2.71 -11.39
CA PRO A 248 -1.66 -3.60 -12.37
C PRO A 248 -2.67 -3.98 -13.46
N ILE A 249 -2.20 -3.95 -14.69
CA ILE A 249 -2.89 -4.49 -15.85
C ILE A 249 -2.11 -5.72 -16.30
N ILE A 250 -2.77 -6.86 -16.32
CA ILE A 250 -2.19 -8.14 -16.74
C ILE A 250 -2.58 -8.41 -18.19
N GLY A 251 -1.64 -8.92 -18.97
CA GLY A 251 -1.84 -9.33 -20.35
C GLY A 251 -0.62 -9.07 -21.19
N THR A 252 -0.56 -9.69 -22.35
CA THR A 252 0.47 -9.51 -23.36
C THR A 252 -0.14 -8.93 -24.64
N SER A 253 0.69 -8.44 -25.54
CA SER A 253 0.24 -7.87 -26.81
C SER A 253 -0.71 -8.83 -27.56
N GLY A 254 -1.86 -8.33 -28.01
CA GLY A 254 -2.90 -9.09 -28.66
C GLY A 254 -3.88 -9.83 -27.74
N GLN A 255 -3.68 -9.78 -26.43
CA GLN A 255 -4.62 -10.30 -25.43
C GLN A 255 -5.54 -9.22 -24.88
N GLN A 256 -6.66 -9.63 -24.34
CA GLN A 256 -7.55 -8.73 -23.59
C GLN A 256 -6.89 -8.34 -22.27
N ARG A 257 -6.98 -7.05 -21.93
CA ARG A 257 -6.50 -6.52 -20.67
C ARG A 257 -7.28 -7.10 -19.49
N GLN A 258 -6.54 -7.51 -18.48
CA GLN A 258 -7.09 -7.98 -17.23
C GLN A 258 -6.72 -6.96 -16.15
N PHE A 259 -7.73 -6.38 -15.53
CA PHE A 259 -7.57 -5.33 -14.54
C PHE A 259 -7.62 -5.91 -13.14
N VAL A 260 -6.66 -5.54 -12.33
CA VAL A 260 -6.62 -5.93 -10.92
C VAL A 260 -7.38 -4.90 -10.10
N THR A 261 -8.30 -5.38 -9.29
CA THR A 261 -9.13 -4.59 -8.38
C THR A 261 -8.91 -5.12 -6.97
N TYR A 262 -8.69 -4.24 -6.01
CA TYR A 262 -8.53 -4.61 -4.61
C TYR A 262 -9.71 -4.16 -3.78
N LEU A 263 -10.19 -5.05 -2.94
CA LEU A 263 -11.20 -4.77 -1.92
C LEU A 263 -10.52 -4.78 -0.57
N CYS A 264 -10.59 -3.68 0.15
CA CYS A 264 -9.84 -3.48 1.38
C CYS A 264 -10.77 -3.05 2.53
N GLY A 265 -10.44 -3.50 3.73
CA GLY A 265 -11.01 -2.99 4.97
C GLY A 265 -10.37 -1.67 5.40
N GLU A 266 -10.99 -1.00 6.35
CA GLU A 266 -10.45 0.19 6.97
C GLU A 266 -9.24 -0.17 7.84
N GLY A 267 -8.14 0.60 7.71
CA GLY A 267 -6.93 0.43 8.50
C GLY A 267 -6.21 -0.91 8.32
N VAL A 268 -6.48 -1.64 7.23
CA VAL A 268 -5.91 -2.98 6.99
C VAL A 268 -4.41 -2.95 6.73
N ILE A 269 -3.87 -1.82 6.31
CA ILE A 269 -2.46 -1.64 6.03
C ILE A 269 -1.88 -0.64 7.03
N LEU A 270 -0.90 -1.08 7.79
CA LEU A 270 -0.17 -0.23 8.70
C LEU A 270 0.93 0.51 7.95
N GLU A 271 1.02 1.80 8.17
CA GLU A 271 2.07 2.67 7.64
C GLU A 271 2.95 3.17 8.76
N GLY A 272 4.26 3.17 8.53
CA GLY A 272 5.23 3.74 9.45
C GLY A 272 6.42 4.32 8.70
N ASP A 273 6.91 5.45 9.20
CA ASP A 273 8.13 6.09 8.71
C ASP A 273 9.22 5.93 9.78
N GLN A 274 10.33 5.26 9.45
CA GLN A 274 11.48 5.15 10.34
C GLN A 274 12.22 6.49 10.41
N THR A 275 12.48 7.06 9.23
CA THR A 275 13.01 8.41 9.08
C THR A 275 12.00 9.21 8.29
N PRO A 276 11.54 10.35 8.83
CA PRO A 276 10.66 11.23 8.09
C PRO A 276 11.35 11.72 6.81
N LEU A 277 10.56 12.33 5.92
CA LEU A 277 11.08 12.90 4.70
C LEU A 277 12.19 13.91 5.00
N GLU A 278 13.41 13.62 4.54
CA GLU A 278 14.56 14.51 4.62
C GLU A 278 14.83 15.12 3.25
N ILE A 279 15.09 16.42 3.24
CA ILE A 279 15.39 17.16 2.02
C ILE A 279 16.71 17.88 2.25
N GLU A 280 17.72 17.48 1.48
CA GLU A 280 19.04 18.10 1.50
C GLU A 280 19.28 18.83 0.19
N THR A 281 20.03 19.94 0.29
CA THR A 281 20.48 20.67 -0.89
C THR A 281 21.99 20.57 -0.99
N ASP A 282 22.49 20.29 -2.18
CA ASP A 282 23.91 20.26 -2.47
C ASP A 282 24.21 21.10 -3.71
N ARG A 283 25.38 21.69 -3.73
CA ARG A 283 25.85 22.52 -4.82
C ARG A 283 27.17 22.06 -5.37
N ASN A 284 27.19 21.76 -6.65
CA ASN A 284 28.43 21.54 -7.40
C ASN A 284 28.93 22.84 -8.00
N ALA A 285 29.86 23.52 -7.31
CA ALA A 285 30.38 24.83 -7.74
C ALA A 285 31.17 24.78 -9.07
N PRO A 286 32.00 23.75 -9.35
CA PRO A 286 32.69 23.62 -10.64
C PRO A 286 31.73 23.48 -11.83
N SER A 287 30.66 22.71 -11.66
CA SER A 287 29.65 22.48 -12.70
C SER A 287 28.51 23.50 -12.67
N LYS A 288 28.51 24.42 -11.70
CA LYS A 288 27.43 25.42 -11.48
C LYS A 288 26.03 24.79 -11.42
N GLN A 289 25.93 23.62 -10.81
CA GLN A 289 24.69 22.88 -10.62
C GLN A 289 24.25 22.98 -9.18
N ASP A 290 22.98 23.23 -8.98
CA ASP A 290 22.31 23.18 -7.68
C ASP A 290 21.42 21.94 -7.65
N GLY A 291 21.55 21.09 -6.61
CA GLY A 291 20.86 19.83 -6.44
C GLY A 291 19.98 19.79 -5.22
N ILE A 292 18.89 19.04 -5.33
CA ILE A 292 18.03 18.65 -4.20
C ILE A 292 18.07 17.13 -4.09
N ILE A 293 18.35 16.64 -2.90
CA ILE A 293 18.34 15.22 -2.55
C ILE A 293 17.14 15.03 -1.62
N VAL A 294 16.32 14.05 -1.93
CA VAL A 294 15.16 13.69 -1.13
C VAL A 294 15.29 12.24 -0.75
N ASP A 295 15.26 11.94 0.53
CA ASP A 295 15.24 10.57 1.02
C ASP A 295 14.17 10.36 2.10
N TYR A 296 13.70 9.12 2.20
CA TYR A 296 12.71 8.71 3.18
C TYR A 296 12.78 7.21 3.44
N HIS A 297 12.55 6.84 4.69
CA HIS A 297 12.52 5.45 5.13
C HIS A 297 11.12 5.10 5.55
N HIS A 298 10.49 4.21 4.81
CA HIS A 298 9.07 3.97 4.89
C HIS A 298 8.77 2.48 4.91
N SER A 299 7.82 2.07 5.74
CA SER A 299 7.34 0.71 5.84
C SER A 299 5.83 0.65 5.63
N PHE A 300 5.38 -0.34 4.85
CA PHE A 300 4.00 -0.80 4.84
C PHE A 300 3.95 -2.20 5.41
N HIS A 301 2.96 -2.48 6.22
CA HIS A 301 2.76 -3.80 6.79
C HIS A 301 1.28 -4.15 6.84
N VAL A 302 0.96 -5.38 6.42
CA VAL A 302 -0.38 -5.94 6.57
C VAL A 302 -0.35 -6.91 7.76
N PRO A 303 -1.03 -6.60 8.87
CA PRO A 303 -1.06 -7.48 10.04
C PRO A 303 -1.53 -8.89 9.67
N GLY A 304 -0.85 -9.88 10.22
CA GLY A 304 -1.11 -11.29 9.89
C GLY A 304 -0.29 -11.83 8.73
N THR A 305 0.56 -10.99 8.13
CA THR A 305 1.57 -11.40 7.15
C THR A 305 2.96 -11.14 7.67
N SER A 306 3.97 -11.78 7.12
CA SER A 306 5.36 -11.62 7.53
C SER A 306 6.28 -11.63 6.31
N TRP A 307 7.26 -10.73 6.29
CA TRP A 307 8.34 -10.77 5.32
C TRP A 307 9.30 -11.91 5.64
N SER A 308 9.40 -12.91 4.77
CA SER A 308 10.20 -14.12 4.98
C SER A 308 11.54 -14.13 4.23
N ALA A 309 11.71 -13.28 3.21
CA ALA A 309 12.96 -13.24 2.46
C ALA A 309 14.12 -12.70 3.29
N ALA A 310 15.33 -13.23 3.03
CA ALA A 310 16.55 -12.75 3.68
C ALA A 310 16.99 -11.34 3.23
N THR A 311 16.42 -10.85 2.13
CA THR A 311 16.81 -9.56 1.53
C THR A 311 16.31 -8.39 2.35
N ASP A 312 17.23 -7.52 2.73
CA ASP A 312 16.96 -6.23 3.35
C ASP A 312 16.75 -5.16 2.27
N ASN A 313 15.96 -4.12 2.59
CA ASN A 313 15.63 -3.03 1.66
C ASN A 313 15.17 -3.53 0.28
N PRO A 314 14.08 -4.32 0.20
CA PRO A 314 13.68 -4.97 -1.02
C PRO A 314 13.30 -3.98 -2.12
N THR A 315 13.55 -4.34 -3.37
CA THR A 315 13.05 -3.61 -4.53
C THR A 315 11.54 -3.80 -4.68
N ASN A 316 10.87 -2.94 -5.47
CA ASN A 316 9.45 -3.14 -5.76
C ASN A 316 9.16 -4.49 -6.45
N ALA A 317 10.08 -4.99 -7.27
CA ALA A 317 9.98 -6.32 -7.86
C ALA A 317 10.04 -7.44 -6.80
N ALA A 318 10.93 -7.31 -5.81
CA ALA A 318 11.00 -8.25 -4.70
C ALA A 318 9.75 -8.19 -3.82
N LEU A 319 9.19 -6.99 -3.60
CA LEU A 319 7.90 -6.82 -2.90
C LEU A 319 6.72 -7.43 -3.67
N ALA A 320 6.76 -7.46 -5.00
CA ALA A 320 5.72 -8.08 -5.82
C ALA A 320 5.85 -9.60 -5.93
N THR A 321 6.93 -10.19 -5.39
CA THR A 321 7.17 -11.62 -5.44
C THR A 321 6.52 -12.32 -4.25
N GLY A 322 5.51 -13.16 -4.50
CA GLY A 322 4.71 -13.81 -3.45
C GLY A 322 5.49 -14.73 -2.51
N SER A 323 6.52 -15.43 -3.01
CA SER A 323 7.36 -16.31 -2.19
C SER A 323 8.17 -15.60 -1.09
N ASN A 324 8.27 -14.28 -1.16
CA ASN A 324 8.96 -13.47 -0.16
C ASN A 324 8.10 -13.16 1.07
N PHE A 325 6.84 -13.52 1.04
CA PHE A 325 5.90 -13.36 2.15
C PHE A 325 5.45 -14.70 2.70
N ALA A 326 5.17 -14.71 3.97
CA ALA A 326 4.56 -15.82 4.67
C ALA A 326 3.31 -15.37 5.43
N LEU A 327 2.40 -16.29 5.69
CA LEU A 327 1.24 -16.05 6.54
C LEU A 327 1.66 -16.17 8.00
N ALA A 328 1.39 -15.16 8.81
CA ALA A 328 1.62 -15.19 10.25
C ALA A 328 0.36 -15.67 11.01
N TYR A 329 -0.82 -15.32 10.50
CA TYR A 329 -2.09 -15.82 11.05
C TYR A 329 -2.40 -17.21 10.55
N THR A 330 -3.06 -18.01 11.39
CA THR A 330 -3.51 -19.37 11.03
C THR A 330 -4.65 -19.32 10.01
N GLU A 331 -5.53 -18.30 10.12
CA GLU A 331 -6.71 -18.15 9.27
C GLU A 331 -6.56 -16.90 8.38
N PRO A 332 -6.37 -17.07 7.06
CA PRO A 332 -6.18 -15.94 6.13
C PRO A 332 -7.41 -15.00 6.02
N ARG A 333 -8.61 -15.50 6.32
CA ARG A 333 -9.85 -14.74 6.27
C ARG A 333 -9.92 -13.64 7.32
N LEU A 334 -9.03 -13.68 8.34
CA LEU A 334 -8.90 -12.62 9.33
C LEU A 334 -8.36 -11.31 8.75
N ILE A 335 -7.74 -11.37 7.56
CA ILE A 335 -7.18 -10.21 6.87
C ILE A 335 -8.22 -9.72 5.86
N PRO A 336 -8.86 -8.55 6.10
CA PRO A 336 -9.93 -8.04 5.23
C PRO A 336 -9.34 -7.39 3.96
N LEU A 337 -8.71 -8.23 3.14
CA LEU A 337 -8.05 -7.85 1.91
C LEU A 337 -8.34 -8.91 0.85
N VAL A 338 -8.92 -8.49 -0.29
CA VAL A 338 -9.29 -9.38 -1.38
C VAL A 338 -8.85 -8.80 -2.71
N ARG A 339 -8.34 -9.66 -3.58
CA ARG A 339 -7.97 -9.34 -4.96
C ARG A 339 -9.01 -9.90 -5.91
N LEU A 340 -9.50 -9.07 -6.80
CA LEU A 340 -10.42 -9.45 -7.87
C LEU A 340 -9.82 -9.06 -9.22
N VAL A 341 -9.67 -10.03 -10.12
CA VAL A 341 -9.17 -9.77 -11.48
C VAL A 341 -10.31 -9.92 -12.47
N VAL A 342 -10.54 -8.86 -13.26
CA VAL A 342 -11.64 -8.76 -14.21
C VAL A 342 -11.17 -8.18 -15.53
N ASN A 343 -11.97 -8.35 -16.58
CA ASN A 343 -11.82 -7.62 -17.83
C ASN A 343 -12.70 -6.35 -17.80
N SER A 344 -12.50 -5.47 -18.78
CA SER A 344 -13.37 -4.33 -19.05
C SER A 344 -13.71 -4.32 -20.54
N PRO A 345 -14.92 -3.91 -20.93
CA PRO A 345 -15.25 -3.70 -22.34
C PRO A 345 -14.47 -2.53 -22.93
N TYR A 346 -14.01 -1.61 -22.09
CA TYR A 346 -13.22 -0.46 -22.48
C TYR A 346 -11.72 -0.79 -22.47
N GLY A 347 -11.00 -0.44 -23.54
CA GLY A 347 -9.56 -0.73 -23.64
C GLY A 347 -9.24 -2.22 -23.73
N SER A 348 -9.97 -2.95 -24.54
CA SER A 348 -9.99 -4.42 -24.58
C SER A 348 -8.68 -5.08 -25.03
N THR A 349 -7.79 -4.38 -25.73
CA THR A 349 -6.53 -4.96 -26.25
C THR A 349 -5.31 -4.14 -25.81
N ILE A 350 -4.20 -4.83 -25.54
CA ILE A 350 -2.89 -4.24 -25.27
C ILE A 350 -2.17 -4.01 -26.59
#